data_31d71b02f4e8968417161297f62db210
#
_entry.id   31d71b02f4e8968417161297f62db210
#
_cell.length_a   1.000
_cell.length_b   1.000
_cell.length_c   1.000
_cell.angle_alpha   90.00
_cell.angle_beta   90.00
_cell.angle_gamma   90.00
#
_symmetry.space_group_name_H-M   'P 1'
#
loop_
_entity.id
_entity.type
_entity.pdbx_description
1 polymer ?
#
loop_
_entity_poly.entity_id
_entity_poly.type
_entity_poly.pdbx_seq_one_letter_code
_entity_poly.pdbx_strand_id
1 'polypeptide(L)'
;KAGSSNPVFILDEIDKVTQNTINGDPSSALLEVLDPEQNNAFHDNYLDVDYDLSKVLFIATANDLNTIPRPLLDRMEIIEVSGYITEEKIEIAKRHLIPRELENTGLDNLQKDAPEAEVETETMDMFGTPVTVEKPKKKKAKTEKLQFNKAAIEKIIEHYTRESGVRQLEKQINKALRKMALKKAIDGELPYEKITPTQLEDLLGKPPFNRDIYQGNDYAGVVTGLAWTSVGGEILFIETSLSKGKAGKLTLTGNLGDVMKESAVIALEYVKAHIETLGVDYRIFDHWNIHIHVPEGATPKDGPSAGITIATSIASALTQRKVRKNTAMTGEITLRGKVLPVGGIKEKILAAKRAGITNIVMCQDNKKDIDEIPEIYLKGVTFHYVENVQDVWQFALTDEKVKDPIKFDIEEEEKKEEQK
;
A
#
# COMPACT_ATOMS: atom_id res chain seq x y z
N LYS A 1 3.47 -14.45 -38.96
CA LYS A 1 2.20 -13.76 -38.60
C LYS A 1 2.39 -12.26 -38.36
N ALA A 2 3.59 -11.81 -37.94
CA ALA A 2 3.86 -10.40 -37.65
C ALA A 2 3.89 -9.51 -38.93
N GLY A 3 4.14 -10.06 -40.10
CA GLY A 3 4.19 -9.31 -41.37
C GLY A 3 5.40 -8.39 -41.53
N SER A 4 6.35 -8.42 -40.56
CA SER A 4 7.57 -7.64 -40.53
C SER A 4 8.71 -8.46 -39.94
N SER A 5 9.96 -8.16 -40.35
CA SER A 5 11.18 -8.76 -39.76
C SER A 5 11.70 -8.04 -38.53
N ASN A 6 11.10 -6.90 -38.16
CA ASN A 6 11.46 -6.08 -37.00
C ASN A 6 10.23 -5.79 -36.11
N PRO A 7 9.46 -6.80 -35.68
CA PRO A 7 8.32 -6.59 -34.81
C PRO A 7 8.75 -6.21 -33.39
N VAL A 8 7.81 -5.68 -32.62
CA VAL A 8 7.91 -5.62 -31.16
C VAL A 8 7.28 -6.87 -30.57
N PHE A 9 8.04 -7.64 -29.81
CA PHE A 9 7.56 -8.80 -29.08
C PHE A 9 7.32 -8.45 -27.62
N ILE A 10 6.13 -8.73 -27.10
CA ILE A 10 5.79 -8.56 -25.68
C ILE A 10 5.74 -9.94 -25.05
N LEU A 11 6.61 -10.20 -24.08
CA LEU A 11 6.67 -11.40 -23.27
C LEU A 11 6.03 -11.10 -21.92
N ASP A 12 4.77 -11.42 -21.76
CA ASP A 12 4.01 -11.09 -20.55
C ASP A 12 4.26 -12.13 -19.45
N GLU A 13 4.47 -11.67 -18.21
CA GLU A 13 4.68 -12.50 -17.01
C GLU A 13 5.83 -13.53 -17.13
N ILE A 14 7.01 -13.10 -17.55
CA ILE A 14 8.18 -14.01 -17.69
C ILE A 14 8.65 -14.62 -16.36
N ASP A 15 8.26 -14.03 -15.23
CA ASP A 15 8.46 -14.55 -13.88
C ASP A 15 7.66 -15.84 -13.61
N LYS A 16 6.66 -16.17 -14.45
CA LYS A 16 5.87 -17.41 -14.37
C LYS A 16 6.46 -18.57 -15.18
N VAL A 17 7.51 -18.31 -15.94
CA VAL A 17 8.17 -19.35 -16.71
C VAL A 17 8.83 -20.34 -15.75
N THR A 18 8.30 -21.57 -15.73
CA THR A 18 8.80 -22.63 -14.85
C THR A 18 10.13 -23.18 -15.36
N GLN A 19 11.11 -23.26 -14.47
CA GLN A 19 12.38 -23.93 -14.75
C GLN A 19 12.21 -25.46 -14.69
N ASN A 20 13.00 -26.19 -15.50
CA ASN A 20 13.08 -27.67 -15.46
C ASN A 20 11.73 -28.39 -15.69
N THR A 21 11.08 -28.17 -16.81
CA THR A 21 9.94 -28.98 -17.21
C THR A 21 10.43 -30.28 -17.89
N ILE A 22 9.56 -31.31 -17.96
CA ILE A 22 9.84 -32.58 -18.64
C ILE A 22 10.22 -32.36 -20.13
N ASN A 23 9.80 -31.24 -20.71
CA ASN A 23 10.01 -30.89 -22.11
C ASN A 23 11.18 -29.91 -22.33
N GLY A 24 12.04 -29.71 -21.35
CA GLY A 24 13.18 -28.78 -21.41
C GLY A 24 12.99 -27.54 -20.51
N ASP A 25 13.97 -26.64 -20.55
CA ASP A 25 13.97 -25.40 -19.80
C ASP A 25 13.67 -24.20 -20.72
N PRO A 26 12.48 -23.62 -20.65
CA PRO A 26 12.12 -22.44 -21.46
C PRO A 26 13.02 -21.22 -21.21
N SER A 27 13.62 -21.13 -20.00
CA SER A 27 14.53 -20.05 -19.66
C SER A 27 15.81 -20.11 -20.49
N SER A 28 16.28 -21.31 -20.81
CA SER A 28 17.45 -21.51 -21.68
C SER A 28 17.16 -21.08 -23.11
N ALA A 29 15.96 -21.35 -23.65
CA ALA A 29 15.55 -20.84 -24.96
C ALA A 29 15.45 -19.32 -25.01
N LEU A 30 14.96 -18.69 -23.91
CA LEU A 30 14.90 -17.23 -23.81
C LEU A 30 16.30 -16.60 -23.76
N LEU A 31 17.30 -17.29 -23.19
CA LEU A 31 18.68 -16.81 -23.22
C LEU A 31 19.20 -16.68 -24.65
N GLU A 32 18.94 -17.68 -25.49
CA GLU A 32 19.34 -17.64 -26.90
C GLU A 32 18.61 -16.55 -27.70
N VAL A 33 17.30 -16.38 -27.45
CA VAL A 33 16.48 -15.37 -28.09
C VAL A 33 16.89 -13.93 -27.72
N LEU A 34 17.23 -13.70 -26.44
CA LEU A 34 17.50 -12.36 -25.91
C LEU A 34 18.98 -11.98 -25.96
N ASP A 35 19.88 -12.90 -26.25
CA ASP A 35 21.31 -12.65 -26.35
C ASP A 35 21.64 -11.98 -27.70
N PRO A 36 22.11 -10.73 -27.72
CA PRO A 36 22.46 -10.04 -28.97
C PRO A 36 23.59 -10.71 -29.77
N GLU A 37 24.43 -11.53 -29.12
CA GLU A 37 25.52 -12.25 -29.76
C GLU A 37 25.05 -13.52 -30.48
N GLN A 38 23.91 -14.08 -30.08
CA GLN A 38 23.41 -15.36 -30.59
C GLN A 38 22.10 -15.21 -31.39
N ASN A 39 21.30 -14.20 -31.14
CA ASN A 39 19.96 -14.06 -31.70
C ASN A 39 19.92 -13.78 -33.23
N ASN A 40 21.03 -13.44 -33.80
CA ASN A 40 21.17 -13.27 -35.29
C ASN A 40 21.09 -14.60 -36.05
N ALA A 41 21.32 -15.72 -35.39
CA ALA A 41 21.28 -17.06 -35.96
C ALA A 41 20.41 -18.00 -35.08
N PHE A 42 19.29 -17.50 -34.57
CA PHE A 42 18.35 -18.30 -33.77
C PHE A 42 17.80 -19.46 -34.57
N HIS A 43 17.97 -20.69 -34.08
CA HIS A 43 17.47 -21.89 -34.74
C HIS A 43 16.08 -22.25 -34.20
N ASP A 44 15.07 -22.18 -35.08
CA ASP A 44 13.72 -22.65 -34.76
C ASP A 44 13.66 -24.17 -34.92
N ASN A 45 13.70 -24.91 -33.81
CA ASN A 45 13.66 -26.39 -33.80
C ASN A 45 12.37 -27.00 -34.35
N TYR A 46 11.28 -26.21 -34.44
CA TYR A 46 10.00 -26.71 -34.97
C TYR A 46 9.95 -26.57 -36.48
N LEU A 47 10.46 -25.47 -37.03
CA LEU A 47 10.50 -25.21 -38.47
C LEU A 47 11.79 -25.69 -39.13
N ASP A 48 12.80 -26.06 -38.32
CA ASP A 48 14.15 -26.49 -38.77
C ASP A 48 14.80 -25.43 -39.70
N VAL A 49 14.73 -24.15 -39.24
CA VAL A 49 15.30 -23.01 -39.99
C VAL A 49 15.97 -22.03 -39.03
N ASP A 50 17.03 -21.40 -39.52
CA ASP A 50 17.66 -20.29 -38.83
C ASP A 50 16.92 -18.96 -39.11
N TYR A 51 16.76 -18.15 -38.09
CA TYR A 51 16.09 -16.86 -38.21
C TYR A 51 16.84 -15.75 -37.49
N ASP A 52 16.99 -14.59 -38.13
CA ASP A 52 17.65 -13.41 -37.56
C ASP A 52 16.66 -12.61 -36.68
N LEU A 53 16.85 -12.65 -35.36
CA LEU A 53 16.07 -11.90 -34.39
C LEU A 53 16.75 -10.59 -33.94
N SER A 54 17.92 -10.23 -34.51
CA SER A 54 18.70 -9.05 -34.09
C SER A 54 17.97 -7.70 -34.29
N LYS A 55 16.93 -7.70 -35.11
CA LYS A 55 16.11 -6.49 -35.40
C LYS A 55 14.81 -6.44 -34.61
N VAL A 56 14.56 -7.44 -33.76
CA VAL A 56 13.34 -7.55 -32.95
C VAL A 56 13.55 -6.80 -31.64
N LEU A 57 12.58 -5.96 -31.27
CA LEU A 57 12.54 -5.36 -29.93
C LEU A 57 11.73 -6.26 -29.01
N PHE A 58 12.36 -6.76 -27.94
CA PHE A 58 11.70 -7.53 -26.90
C PHE A 58 11.35 -6.66 -25.70
N ILE A 59 10.11 -6.72 -25.23
CA ILE A 59 9.63 -6.08 -24.02
C ILE A 59 9.06 -7.19 -23.13
N ALA A 60 9.61 -7.35 -21.94
CA ALA A 60 9.14 -8.34 -20.99
C ALA A 60 8.44 -7.66 -19.80
N THR A 61 7.42 -8.31 -19.24
CA THR A 61 6.81 -7.90 -17.97
C THR A 61 7.06 -8.96 -16.91
N ALA A 62 7.22 -8.52 -15.66
CA ALA A 62 7.37 -9.40 -14.50
C ALA A 62 6.83 -8.73 -13.25
N ASN A 63 6.39 -9.53 -12.28
CA ASN A 63 5.97 -9.05 -10.96
C ASN A 63 7.04 -9.31 -9.90
N ASP A 64 7.87 -10.33 -10.07
CA ASP A 64 8.91 -10.72 -9.13
C ASP A 64 10.21 -11.04 -9.87
N LEU A 65 11.24 -10.21 -9.68
CA LEU A 65 12.56 -10.41 -10.29
C LEU A 65 13.32 -11.60 -9.68
N ASN A 66 13.01 -11.99 -8.44
CA ASN A 66 13.73 -13.07 -7.77
C ASN A 66 13.47 -14.46 -8.40
N THR A 67 12.37 -14.62 -9.12
CA THR A 67 12.01 -15.85 -9.81
C THR A 67 12.64 -15.97 -11.19
N ILE A 68 13.20 -14.87 -11.71
CA ILE A 68 13.85 -14.83 -13.03
C ILE A 68 15.33 -15.19 -12.86
N PRO A 69 15.86 -16.11 -13.67
CA PRO A 69 17.29 -16.47 -13.64
C PRO A 69 18.19 -15.24 -13.87
N ARG A 70 19.22 -15.09 -13.05
CA ARG A 70 20.18 -13.98 -13.17
C ARG A 70 20.75 -13.81 -14.58
N PRO A 71 21.14 -14.87 -15.32
CA PRO A 71 21.62 -14.71 -16.68
C PRO A 71 20.63 -14.06 -17.65
N LEU A 72 19.31 -14.19 -17.41
CA LEU A 72 18.29 -13.46 -18.18
C LEU A 72 18.22 -11.99 -17.77
N LEU A 73 18.25 -11.70 -16.46
CA LEU A 73 18.23 -10.33 -15.95
C LEU A 73 19.45 -9.53 -16.44
N ASP A 74 20.62 -10.14 -16.55
CA ASP A 74 21.86 -9.53 -17.02
C ASP A 74 21.78 -9.06 -18.49
N ARG A 75 20.82 -9.58 -19.26
CA ARG A 75 20.55 -9.22 -20.67
C ARG A 75 19.41 -8.24 -20.86
N MET A 76 18.80 -7.79 -19.77
CA MET A 76 17.62 -6.91 -19.80
C MET A 76 17.93 -5.58 -19.13
N GLU A 77 17.37 -4.52 -19.68
CA GLU A 77 17.25 -3.25 -18.99
C GLU A 77 16.01 -3.30 -18.08
N ILE A 78 16.22 -3.13 -16.76
CA ILE A 78 15.14 -3.21 -15.78
C ILE A 78 14.54 -1.83 -15.59
N ILE A 79 13.25 -1.69 -15.89
CA ILE A 79 12.46 -0.48 -15.66
C ILE A 79 11.43 -0.78 -14.59
N GLU A 80 11.63 -0.24 -13.40
CA GLU A 80 10.69 -0.40 -12.30
C GLU A 80 9.48 0.52 -12.47
N VAL A 81 8.29 -0.07 -12.44
CA VAL A 81 7.02 0.65 -12.48
C VAL A 81 6.39 0.59 -11.09
N SER A 82 6.43 1.71 -10.37
CA SER A 82 5.81 1.83 -9.04
C SER A 82 4.27 1.73 -9.13
N GLY A 83 3.64 1.32 -8.02
CA GLY A 83 2.19 1.36 -7.90
C GLY A 83 1.63 2.79 -7.88
N TYR A 84 0.33 2.90 -8.10
CA TYR A 84 -0.37 4.19 -8.02
C TYR A 84 -0.70 4.55 -6.58
N ILE A 85 -0.53 5.82 -6.23
CA ILE A 85 -0.99 6.39 -4.97
C ILE A 85 -2.50 6.63 -4.98
N THR A 86 -3.10 6.87 -3.82
CA THR A 86 -4.55 7.08 -3.70
C THR A 86 -5.05 8.22 -4.58
N GLU A 87 -4.32 9.33 -4.65
CA GLU A 87 -4.65 10.49 -5.46
C GLU A 87 -4.63 10.17 -6.97
N GLU A 88 -3.61 9.44 -7.41
CA GLU A 88 -3.52 8.98 -8.80
C GLU A 88 -4.64 8.00 -9.14
N LYS A 89 -4.93 7.04 -8.25
CA LYS A 89 -6.07 6.10 -8.41
C LYS A 89 -7.41 6.84 -8.52
N ILE A 90 -7.62 7.91 -7.74
CA ILE A 90 -8.81 8.74 -7.83
C ILE A 90 -8.91 9.42 -9.20
N GLU A 91 -7.82 9.97 -9.72
CA GLU A 91 -7.82 10.61 -11.04
C GLU A 91 -8.00 9.60 -12.17
N ILE A 92 -7.35 8.42 -12.09
CA ILE A 92 -7.55 7.32 -13.04
C ILE A 92 -9.01 6.86 -13.02
N ALA A 93 -9.60 6.69 -11.81
CA ALA A 93 -11.00 6.31 -11.68
C ALA A 93 -11.94 7.30 -12.36
N LYS A 94 -11.75 8.61 -12.10
CA LYS A 94 -12.60 9.66 -12.68
C LYS A 94 -12.48 9.81 -14.18
N ARG A 95 -11.24 9.74 -14.70
CA ARG A 95 -10.98 10.03 -16.12
C ARG A 95 -11.19 8.82 -17.02
N HIS A 96 -10.97 7.61 -16.50
CA HIS A 96 -10.93 6.40 -17.32
C HIS A 96 -11.88 5.32 -16.86
N LEU A 97 -11.81 4.89 -15.57
CA LEU A 97 -12.57 3.70 -15.14
C LEU A 97 -14.07 3.97 -15.09
N ILE A 98 -14.49 5.04 -14.42
CA ILE A 98 -15.92 5.36 -14.25
C ILE A 98 -16.59 5.62 -15.60
N PRO A 99 -16.06 6.44 -16.52
CA PRO A 99 -16.67 6.64 -17.84
C PRO A 99 -16.82 5.34 -18.62
N ARG A 100 -15.79 4.49 -18.65
CA ARG A 100 -15.80 3.21 -19.34
C ARG A 100 -16.84 2.25 -18.75
N GLU A 101 -16.90 2.16 -17.42
CA GLU A 101 -17.84 1.26 -16.75
C GLU A 101 -19.31 1.76 -16.82
N LEU A 102 -19.53 3.07 -16.91
CA LEU A 102 -20.85 3.64 -17.19
C LEU A 102 -21.33 3.24 -18.59
N GLU A 103 -20.47 3.33 -19.61
CA GLU A 103 -20.76 2.89 -20.96
C GLU A 103 -21.05 1.39 -21.00
N ASN A 104 -20.19 0.56 -20.38
CA ASN A 104 -20.36 -0.89 -20.31
C ASN A 104 -21.67 -1.33 -19.65
N THR A 105 -22.17 -0.54 -18.70
CA THR A 105 -23.42 -0.83 -17.96
C THR A 105 -24.66 -0.14 -18.53
N GLY A 106 -24.51 0.69 -19.58
CA GLY A 106 -25.61 1.46 -20.20
C GLY A 106 -26.16 2.55 -19.29
N LEU A 107 -25.34 3.05 -18.35
CA LEU A 107 -25.71 4.13 -17.42
C LEU A 107 -25.10 5.48 -17.80
N ASP A 108 -24.43 5.59 -18.94
CA ASP A 108 -23.77 6.78 -19.45
C ASP A 108 -24.77 7.83 -19.99
N ASN A 109 -25.91 7.39 -20.53
CA ASN A 109 -26.94 8.20 -21.15
C ASN A 109 -28.30 8.00 -20.43
N LEU A 110 -28.43 8.56 -19.24
CA LEU A 110 -29.69 8.56 -18.51
C LEU A 110 -30.60 9.66 -19.08
N GLN A 111 -31.48 9.26 -20.01
CA GLN A 111 -32.61 10.11 -20.38
C GLN A 111 -33.62 10.03 -19.23
N LYS A 112 -33.89 11.15 -18.55
CA LYS A 112 -35.14 11.28 -17.78
C LYS A 112 -36.24 11.36 -18.80
N ASP A 113 -37.17 10.42 -18.78
CA ASP A 113 -38.44 10.60 -19.47
C ASP A 113 -39.06 11.87 -18.91
N ALA A 114 -38.93 12.93 -19.68
CA ALA A 114 -39.60 14.19 -19.31
C ALA A 114 -41.10 13.92 -19.43
N PRO A 115 -41.90 14.26 -18.41
CA PRO A 115 -43.34 14.15 -18.54
C PRO A 115 -43.76 14.90 -19.82
N GLU A 116 -44.52 14.25 -20.66
CA GLU A 116 -45.06 14.84 -21.89
C GLU A 116 -45.81 16.11 -21.51
N ALA A 117 -45.21 17.25 -21.79
CA ALA A 117 -45.92 18.52 -21.63
C ALA A 117 -46.87 18.65 -22.82
N GLU A 118 -48.13 18.55 -22.53
CA GLU A 118 -49.19 18.83 -23.49
C GLU A 118 -49.07 20.29 -23.97
N VAL A 119 -48.97 20.45 -25.26
CA VAL A 119 -48.94 21.78 -25.90
C VAL A 119 -50.17 21.96 -26.72
N GLU A 120 -50.98 22.91 -26.31
CA GLU A 120 -52.15 23.30 -27.06
C GLU A 120 -51.75 23.86 -28.43
N THR A 121 -52.24 23.26 -29.49
CA THR A 121 -52.17 23.80 -30.86
C THR A 121 -53.60 24.00 -31.35
N GLU A 122 -53.89 25.22 -31.75
CA GLU A 122 -55.17 25.54 -32.39
C GLU A 122 -55.19 24.93 -33.78
N THR A 123 -56.12 24.00 -34.01
CA THR A 123 -56.47 23.50 -35.34
C THR A 123 -57.94 23.87 -35.59
N MET A 124 -58.28 24.20 -36.86
CA MET A 124 -59.67 24.42 -37.22
C MET A 124 -60.37 23.11 -37.49
N ASP A 125 -61.55 22.94 -36.95
CA ASP A 125 -62.44 21.81 -37.25
C ASP A 125 -63.03 21.93 -38.67
N MET A 126 -63.81 20.95 -39.07
CA MET A 126 -64.46 20.89 -40.41
C MET A 126 -65.47 22.02 -40.62
N PHE A 127 -65.76 22.87 -39.59
CA PHE A 127 -66.70 24.01 -39.64
C PHE A 127 -65.99 25.35 -39.44
N GLY A 128 -64.62 25.39 -39.40
CA GLY A 128 -63.84 26.61 -39.26
C GLY A 128 -63.72 27.16 -37.82
N THR A 129 -64.05 26.32 -36.81
CA THR A 129 -63.94 26.74 -35.42
C THR A 129 -62.51 26.34 -34.93
N PRO A 130 -61.80 27.25 -34.21
CA PRO A 130 -60.49 26.93 -33.69
C PRO A 130 -60.59 25.89 -32.56
N VAL A 131 -59.94 24.73 -32.77
CA VAL A 131 -59.85 23.66 -31.79
C VAL A 131 -58.39 23.59 -31.36
N THR A 132 -58.15 23.77 -30.08
CA THR A 132 -56.82 23.67 -29.49
C THR A 132 -56.44 22.20 -29.35
N VAL A 133 -55.44 21.78 -30.10
CA VAL A 133 -54.88 20.40 -30.00
C VAL A 133 -53.50 20.51 -29.37
N GLU A 134 -53.34 19.93 -28.23
CA GLU A 134 -52.06 19.89 -27.56
C GLU A 134 -51.08 18.93 -28.28
N LYS A 135 -49.96 19.46 -28.77
CA LYS A 135 -48.85 18.67 -29.29
C LYS A 135 -47.71 18.65 -28.29
N PRO A 136 -47.11 17.47 -28.04
CA PRO A 136 -46.01 17.38 -27.10
C PRO A 136 -44.79 18.17 -27.58
N LYS A 137 -44.38 19.22 -26.85
CA LYS A 137 -43.09 19.86 -27.06
C LYS A 137 -41.99 18.96 -26.49
N LYS A 138 -41.15 18.40 -27.35
CA LYS A 138 -39.92 17.76 -26.95
C LYS A 138 -38.99 18.78 -26.26
N LYS A 139 -39.09 18.91 -24.94
CA LYS A 139 -38.02 19.55 -24.16
C LYS A 139 -36.78 18.68 -24.31
N LYS A 140 -35.63 19.28 -24.67
CA LYS A 140 -34.34 18.59 -24.64
C LYS A 140 -34.16 18.00 -23.24
N ALA A 141 -34.22 16.68 -23.12
CA ALA A 141 -33.98 16.00 -21.87
C ALA A 141 -32.58 16.40 -21.36
N LYS A 142 -32.53 16.90 -20.14
CA LYS A 142 -31.24 17.10 -19.46
C LYS A 142 -30.66 15.73 -19.22
N THR A 143 -29.59 15.38 -19.93
CA THR A 143 -28.84 14.15 -19.72
C THR A 143 -28.11 14.30 -18.39
N GLU A 144 -28.63 13.70 -17.34
CA GLU A 144 -27.92 13.61 -16.07
C GLU A 144 -27.01 12.38 -16.08
N LYS A 145 -25.70 12.60 -15.94
CA LYS A 145 -24.74 11.52 -15.81
C LYS A 145 -24.62 11.12 -14.35
N LEU A 146 -24.71 9.82 -14.06
CA LEU A 146 -24.42 9.29 -12.75
C LEU A 146 -22.97 9.66 -12.34
N GLN A 147 -22.81 10.19 -11.15
CA GLN A 147 -21.52 10.68 -10.66
C GLN A 147 -21.09 9.97 -9.39
N PHE A 148 -19.78 9.70 -9.30
CA PHE A 148 -19.15 9.31 -8.05
C PHE A 148 -18.58 10.55 -7.34
N ASN A 149 -18.88 10.69 -6.06
CA ASN A 149 -18.22 11.69 -5.23
C ASN A 149 -16.75 11.27 -5.02
N LYS A 150 -15.83 12.26 -4.97
CA LYS A 150 -14.42 12.02 -4.67
C LYS A 150 -14.24 11.17 -3.40
N ALA A 151 -14.94 11.52 -2.33
CA ALA A 151 -14.90 10.78 -1.06
C ALA A 151 -15.42 9.32 -1.18
N ALA A 152 -16.34 9.03 -2.12
CA ALA A 152 -16.77 7.66 -2.37
C ALA A 152 -15.68 6.85 -3.06
N ILE A 153 -15.00 7.42 -4.06
CA ILE A 153 -13.87 6.77 -4.72
C ILE A 153 -12.76 6.50 -3.71
N GLU A 154 -12.42 7.47 -2.89
CA GLU A 154 -11.43 7.35 -1.82
C GLU A 154 -11.81 6.22 -0.83
N LYS A 155 -13.06 6.16 -0.37
CA LYS A 155 -13.56 5.08 0.49
C LYS A 155 -13.50 3.71 -0.21
N ILE A 156 -13.74 3.62 -1.53
CA ILE A 156 -13.57 2.36 -2.26
C ILE A 156 -12.10 1.94 -2.25
N ILE A 157 -11.18 2.85 -2.54
CA ILE A 157 -9.74 2.57 -2.57
C ILE A 157 -9.25 2.10 -1.20
N GLU A 158 -9.64 2.79 -0.12
CA GLU A 158 -9.11 2.55 1.23
C GLU A 158 -9.75 1.38 1.95
N HIS A 159 -11.04 1.08 1.70
CA HIS A 159 -11.81 0.12 2.48
C HIS A 159 -12.30 -1.09 1.69
N TYR A 160 -12.26 -1.05 0.35
CA TYR A 160 -12.74 -2.15 -0.49
C TYR A 160 -11.69 -2.73 -1.43
N THR A 161 -10.47 -2.13 -1.48
CA THR A 161 -9.37 -2.64 -2.29
C THR A 161 -8.07 -2.69 -1.50
N ARG A 162 -7.23 -3.69 -1.82
CA ARG A 162 -5.82 -3.78 -1.42
C ARG A 162 -5.01 -4.16 -2.64
N GLU A 163 -4.46 -3.17 -3.33
CA GLU A 163 -3.66 -3.37 -4.55
C GLU A 163 -2.76 -2.17 -4.84
N SER A 164 -1.65 -2.39 -5.51
CA SER A 164 -0.78 -1.32 -6.03
C SER A 164 -1.35 -0.69 -7.30
N GLY A 165 -2.05 -1.46 -8.14
CA GLY A 165 -2.72 -1.02 -9.36
C GLY A 165 -4.14 -0.51 -9.14
N VAL A 166 -4.99 -0.68 -10.17
CA VAL A 166 -6.39 -0.22 -10.20
C VAL A 166 -7.39 -1.30 -10.66
N ARG A 167 -6.95 -2.58 -10.77
CA ARG A 167 -7.83 -3.67 -11.25
C ARG A 167 -8.95 -4.02 -10.26
N GLN A 168 -8.66 -4.03 -8.96
CA GLN A 168 -9.70 -4.25 -7.93
C GLN A 168 -10.62 -3.04 -7.83
N LEU A 169 -10.07 -1.82 -7.92
CA LEU A 169 -10.85 -0.59 -7.96
C LEU A 169 -11.86 -0.60 -9.11
N GLU A 170 -11.42 -0.98 -10.31
CA GLU A 170 -12.30 -1.17 -11.46
C GLU A 170 -13.40 -2.20 -11.20
N LYS A 171 -13.05 -3.37 -10.64
CA LYS A 171 -14.03 -4.42 -10.28
C LYS A 171 -15.06 -3.91 -9.26
N GLN A 172 -14.66 -3.12 -8.27
CA GLN A 172 -15.59 -2.56 -7.29
C GLN A 172 -16.50 -1.49 -7.91
N ILE A 173 -15.96 -0.62 -8.76
CA ILE A 173 -16.76 0.37 -9.52
C ILE A 173 -17.77 -0.37 -10.40
N ASN A 174 -17.35 -1.36 -11.18
CA ASN A 174 -18.23 -2.19 -12.01
C ASN A 174 -19.31 -2.89 -11.18
N LYS A 175 -18.96 -3.47 -10.03
CA LYS A 175 -19.92 -4.10 -9.12
C LYS A 175 -20.98 -3.11 -8.63
N ALA A 176 -20.58 -1.90 -8.25
CA ALA A 176 -21.52 -0.85 -7.83
C ALA A 176 -22.45 -0.45 -8.95
N LEU A 177 -21.93 -0.21 -10.15
CA LEU A 177 -22.71 0.19 -11.33
C LEU A 177 -23.65 -0.91 -11.79
N ARG A 178 -23.24 -2.17 -11.82
CA ARG A 178 -24.14 -3.30 -12.14
C ARG A 178 -25.30 -3.42 -11.16
N LYS A 179 -25.06 -3.17 -9.86
CA LYS A 179 -26.13 -3.17 -8.86
C LYS A 179 -27.10 -2.00 -9.05
N MET A 180 -26.58 -0.83 -9.46
CA MET A 180 -27.39 0.32 -9.86
C MET A 180 -28.24 0.01 -11.09
N ALA A 181 -27.64 -0.59 -12.13
CA ALA A 181 -28.33 -1.00 -13.35
C ALA A 181 -29.44 -2.02 -13.07
N LEU A 182 -29.18 -3.01 -12.21
CA LEU A 182 -30.16 -4.00 -11.79
C LEU A 182 -31.35 -3.35 -11.07
N LYS A 183 -31.11 -2.47 -10.11
CA LYS A 183 -32.16 -1.75 -9.40
C LYS A 183 -33.00 -0.90 -10.38
N LYS A 184 -32.35 -0.19 -11.29
CA LYS A 184 -33.04 0.57 -12.35
C LYS A 184 -33.93 -0.33 -13.22
N ALA A 185 -33.45 -1.53 -13.58
CA ALA A 185 -34.23 -2.46 -14.40
C ALA A 185 -35.46 -3.02 -13.67
N ILE A 186 -35.39 -3.18 -12.34
CA ILE A 186 -36.48 -3.69 -11.50
C ILE A 186 -37.46 -2.58 -11.15
N ASP A 187 -36.96 -1.42 -10.67
CA ASP A 187 -37.75 -0.35 -10.06
C ASP A 187 -38.13 0.74 -11.09
N GLY A 188 -37.55 0.72 -12.29
CA GLY A 188 -37.74 1.75 -13.34
C GLY A 188 -36.92 3.01 -13.14
N GLU A 189 -36.41 3.26 -11.94
CA GLU A 189 -35.65 4.44 -11.57
C GLU A 189 -34.29 4.11 -10.97
N LEU A 190 -33.33 5.05 -11.07
CA LEU A 190 -32.06 4.93 -10.39
C LEU A 190 -32.22 5.16 -8.89
N PRO A 191 -31.67 4.28 -8.02
CA PRO A 191 -31.76 4.46 -6.57
C PRO A 191 -30.97 5.70 -6.09
N TYR A 192 -29.95 6.12 -6.85
CA TYR A 192 -29.12 7.26 -6.51
C TYR A 192 -28.67 8.01 -7.78
N GLU A 193 -28.76 9.33 -7.80
CA GLU A 193 -28.20 10.18 -8.87
C GLU A 193 -26.68 10.39 -8.69
N LYS A 194 -26.21 10.34 -7.43
CA LYS A 194 -24.81 10.50 -7.07
C LYS A 194 -24.42 9.48 -6.01
N ILE A 195 -23.35 8.75 -6.26
CA ILE A 195 -22.81 7.79 -5.30
C ILE A 195 -21.90 8.51 -4.31
N THR A 196 -22.25 8.45 -3.03
CA THR A 196 -21.52 9.01 -1.89
C THR A 196 -21.02 7.87 -0.97
N PRO A 197 -20.15 8.16 0.02
CA PRO A 197 -19.64 7.12 0.95
C PRO A 197 -20.72 6.35 1.70
N THR A 198 -21.90 6.94 1.93
CA THR A 198 -23.01 6.31 2.67
C THR A 198 -23.73 5.23 1.88
N GLN A 199 -23.78 5.34 0.55
CA GLN A 199 -24.43 4.35 -0.32
C GLN A 199 -23.53 3.15 -0.66
N LEU A 200 -22.23 3.25 -0.39
CA LEU A 200 -21.30 2.18 -0.75
C LEU A 200 -21.60 0.87 -0.03
N GLU A 201 -22.08 0.90 1.20
CA GLU A 201 -22.42 -0.32 1.94
C GLU A 201 -23.64 -1.03 1.33
N ASP A 202 -24.62 -0.28 0.83
CA ASP A 202 -25.74 -0.85 0.09
C ASP A 202 -25.27 -1.45 -1.25
N LEU A 203 -24.34 -0.80 -1.93
CA LEU A 203 -23.86 -1.22 -3.27
C LEU A 203 -22.81 -2.33 -3.19
N LEU A 204 -21.86 -2.27 -2.28
CA LEU A 204 -20.68 -3.14 -2.21
C LEU A 204 -20.71 -4.13 -1.05
N GLY A 205 -21.53 -3.88 -0.03
CA GLY A 205 -21.55 -4.59 1.24
C GLY A 205 -20.67 -3.90 2.29
N LYS A 206 -20.54 -4.51 3.46
CA LYS A 206 -19.66 -4.00 4.52
C LYS A 206 -18.21 -3.94 4.02
N PRO A 207 -17.46 -2.88 4.36
CA PRO A 207 -16.06 -2.77 3.96
C PRO A 207 -15.23 -3.92 4.56
N PRO A 208 -14.47 -4.66 3.72
CA PRO A 208 -13.65 -5.77 4.20
C PRO A 208 -12.37 -5.31 4.91
N PHE A 209 -11.93 -4.06 4.69
CA PHE A 209 -10.71 -3.53 5.25
C PHE A 209 -11.01 -2.33 6.15
N ASN A 210 -10.41 -2.33 7.34
CA ASN A 210 -10.38 -1.16 8.21
C ASN A 210 -9.13 -0.33 7.88
N ARG A 211 -9.26 0.99 8.02
CA ARG A 211 -8.12 1.89 7.87
C ARG A 211 -7.33 1.90 9.17
N ASP A 212 -6.01 1.77 9.04
CA ASP A 212 -5.12 1.99 10.17
C ASP A 212 -5.12 3.50 10.50
N ILE A 213 -5.46 3.79 11.75
CA ILE A 213 -5.44 5.16 12.29
C ILE A 213 -4.40 5.18 13.39
N TYR A 214 -3.59 6.24 13.43
CA TYR A 214 -2.67 6.46 14.53
C TYR A 214 -3.40 6.45 15.88
N GLN A 215 -2.99 5.54 16.79
CA GLN A 215 -3.68 5.28 18.05
C GLN A 215 -3.23 6.15 19.22
N GLY A 216 -2.28 7.06 19.00
CA GLY A 216 -1.71 7.89 20.07
C GLY A 216 -0.42 7.32 20.67
N ASN A 217 -0.01 7.87 21.82
CA ASN A 217 1.24 7.52 22.48
C ASN A 217 1.09 7.34 24.00
N ASP A 218 -0.07 6.92 24.48
CA ASP A 218 -0.38 6.84 25.92
C ASP A 218 0.31 5.65 26.60
N TYR A 219 0.79 4.68 25.83
CA TYR A 219 1.47 3.48 26.34
C TYR A 219 2.96 3.52 26.07
N ALA A 220 3.76 3.09 27.06
CA ALA A 220 5.19 2.83 26.87
C ALA A 220 5.38 1.59 25.95
N GLY A 221 6.42 1.61 25.15
CA GLY A 221 6.73 0.49 24.27
C GLY A 221 5.88 0.41 23.00
N VAL A 222 4.99 1.36 22.75
CA VAL A 222 4.19 1.41 21.51
C VAL A 222 4.75 2.47 20.57
N VAL A 223 5.23 2.03 19.41
CA VAL A 223 5.86 2.91 18.40
C VAL A 223 5.30 2.61 17.01
N THR A 224 5.06 3.67 16.24
CA THR A 224 4.59 3.53 14.87
C THR A 224 5.76 3.47 13.91
N GLY A 225 5.81 2.40 13.14
CA GLY A 225 6.70 2.21 12.01
C GLY A 225 6.00 2.40 10.68
N LEU A 226 6.77 2.41 9.60
CA LEU A 226 6.29 2.48 8.23
C LEU A 226 6.75 1.26 7.46
N ALA A 227 5.80 0.57 6.83
CA ALA A 227 6.04 -0.56 5.95
C ALA A 227 5.69 -0.22 4.50
N TRP A 228 6.35 -0.94 3.61
CA TRP A 228 5.98 -1.00 2.21
C TRP A 228 5.66 -2.46 1.86
N THR A 229 4.57 -2.66 1.13
CA THR A 229 4.09 -3.94 0.67
C THR A 229 3.79 -3.89 -0.82
N SER A 230 3.59 -5.03 -1.46
CA SER A 230 3.17 -5.10 -2.87
C SER A 230 1.85 -4.37 -3.16
N VAL A 231 1.09 -4.02 -2.13
CA VAL A 231 -0.19 -3.31 -2.24
C VAL A 231 -0.10 -1.82 -1.89
N GLY A 232 1.08 -1.36 -1.44
CA GLY A 232 1.34 0.04 -1.09
C GLY A 232 1.98 0.21 0.28
N GLY A 233 2.03 1.45 0.77
CA GLY A 233 2.53 1.76 2.11
C GLY A 233 1.45 1.56 3.18
N GLU A 234 1.88 1.06 4.34
CA GLU A 234 1.06 0.85 5.54
C GLU A 234 1.79 1.35 6.78
N ILE A 235 1.07 1.73 7.83
CA ILE A 235 1.64 1.96 9.15
C ILE A 235 1.68 0.63 9.91
N LEU A 236 2.73 0.46 10.71
CA LEU A 236 2.88 -0.68 11.61
C LEU A 236 2.94 -0.19 13.04
N PHE A 237 2.23 -0.87 13.94
CA PHE A 237 2.46 -0.69 15.38
C PHE A 237 3.46 -1.74 15.84
N ILE A 238 4.48 -1.30 16.57
CA ILE A 238 5.43 -2.17 17.26
C ILE A 238 5.19 -1.99 18.74
N GLU A 239 4.82 -3.07 19.41
CA GLU A 239 4.45 -3.09 20.82
C GLU A 239 5.48 -3.91 21.58
N THR A 240 6.20 -3.28 22.51
CA THR A 240 7.10 -3.97 23.42
C THR A 240 6.48 -4.03 24.80
N SER A 241 6.35 -5.22 25.35
CA SER A 241 5.89 -5.48 26.70
C SER A 241 7.00 -6.14 27.51
N LEU A 242 7.05 -5.80 28.81
CA LEU A 242 8.01 -6.34 29.76
C LEU A 242 7.28 -7.23 30.77
N SER A 243 7.83 -8.40 31.05
CA SER A 243 7.31 -9.34 32.03
C SER A 243 8.41 -9.86 32.93
N LYS A 244 8.13 -10.06 34.22
CA LYS A 244 9.08 -10.64 35.16
C LYS A 244 9.50 -12.06 34.70
N GLY A 245 10.80 -12.32 34.72
CA GLY A 245 11.33 -13.62 34.31
C GLY A 245 12.84 -13.63 34.34
N LYS A 246 13.43 -14.80 34.45
CA LYS A 246 14.88 -14.98 34.49
C LYS A 246 15.45 -15.06 33.08
N ALA A 247 16.56 -14.40 32.82
CA ALA A 247 17.40 -14.46 31.62
C ALA A 247 17.03 -13.60 30.40
N GLY A 248 16.32 -12.48 30.57
CA GLY A 248 16.15 -11.46 29.50
C GLY A 248 15.63 -12.04 28.18
N LYS A 249 14.73 -13.04 28.24
CA LYS A 249 14.26 -13.77 27.06
C LYS A 249 13.56 -12.81 26.09
N LEU A 250 13.98 -12.83 24.82
CA LEU A 250 13.27 -12.17 23.72
C LEU A 250 12.19 -13.12 23.16
N THR A 251 10.96 -12.62 23.10
CA THR A 251 9.85 -13.29 22.42
C THR A 251 9.33 -12.39 21.30
N LEU A 252 9.15 -12.95 20.10
CA LEU A 252 8.70 -12.23 18.92
C LEU A 252 7.40 -12.85 18.43
N THR A 253 6.37 -12.03 18.18
CA THR A 253 5.08 -12.46 17.63
C THR A 253 4.54 -11.45 16.60
N GLY A 254 3.63 -11.87 15.71
CA GLY A 254 3.04 -11.03 14.68
C GLY A 254 3.31 -11.48 13.26
N ASN A 255 3.62 -12.78 13.06
CA ASN A 255 3.92 -13.38 11.74
C ASN A 255 5.11 -12.67 11.04
N LEU A 256 6.23 -12.55 11.78
CA LEU A 256 7.45 -11.90 11.33
C LEU A 256 8.29 -12.85 10.49
N GLY A 257 8.77 -12.38 9.35
CA GLY A 257 9.77 -13.06 8.54
C GLY A 257 11.16 -13.04 9.21
N ASP A 258 12.11 -13.76 8.62
CA ASP A 258 13.40 -13.99 9.25
C ASP A 258 14.25 -12.72 9.30
N VAL A 259 14.21 -11.87 8.28
CA VAL A 259 14.92 -10.58 8.25
C VAL A 259 14.42 -9.64 9.35
N MET A 260 13.10 -9.58 9.58
CA MET A 260 12.54 -8.75 10.63
C MET A 260 12.85 -9.30 12.03
N LYS A 261 12.91 -10.63 12.21
CA LYS A 261 13.36 -11.26 13.47
C LYS A 261 14.82 -10.93 13.77
N GLU A 262 15.69 -11.03 12.76
CA GLU A 262 17.09 -10.65 12.88
C GLU A 262 17.25 -9.17 13.25
N SER A 263 16.51 -8.29 12.59
CA SER A 263 16.46 -6.85 12.92
C SER A 263 16.04 -6.60 14.38
N ALA A 264 15.10 -7.39 14.91
CA ALA A 264 14.70 -7.28 16.31
C ALA A 264 15.80 -7.71 17.30
N VAL A 265 16.55 -8.75 16.95
CA VAL A 265 17.71 -9.19 17.75
C VAL A 265 18.79 -8.11 17.74
N ILE A 266 19.14 -7.56 16.57
CA ILE A 266 20.12 -6.46 16.45
C ILE A 266 19.69 -5.24 17.27
N ALA A 267 18.42 -4.86 17.19
CA ALA A 267 17.87 -3.75 17.95
C ALA A 267 17.99 -3.97 19.48
N LEU A 268 17.66 -5.18 19.97
CA LEU A 268 17.80 -5.51 21.38
C LEU A 268 19.25 -5.48 21.85
N GLU A 269 20.17 -6.09 21.09
CA GLU A 269 21.59 -6.11 21.46
C GLU A 269 22.19 -4.69 21.46
N TYR A 270 21.76 -3.83 20.53
CA TYR A 270 22.15 -2.42 20.55
C TYR A 270 21.63 -1.70 21.81
N VAL A 271 20.37 -1.92 22.18
CA VAL A 271 19.78 -1.33 23.41
C VAL A 271 20.53 -1.81 24.65
N LYS A 272 20.85 -3.11 24.76
CA LYS A 272 21.63 -3.67 25.87
C LYS A 272 22.99 -3.02 25.99
N ALA A 273 23.71 -2.88 24.87
CA ALA A 273 25.03 -2.28 24.82
C ALA A 273 25.04 -0.76 25.22
N HIS A 274 23.90 -0.09 25.09
CA HIS A 274 23.78 1.36 25.34
C HIS A 274 22.73 1.69 26.42
N ILE A 275 22.39 0.73 27.28
CA ILE A 275 21.33 0.87 28.28
C ILE A 275 21.59 2.00 29.28
N GLU A 276 22.84 2.26 29.62
CA GLU A 276 23.25 3.34 30.52
C GLU A 276 22.89 4.71 29.94
N THR A 277 22.94 4.89 28.63
CA THR A 277 22.56 6.16 27.98
C THR A 277 21.05 6.46 28.12
N LEU A 278 20.27 5.43 28.39
CA LEU A 278 18.84 5.53 28.67
C LEU A 278 18.56 5.77 30.18
N GLY A 279 19.60 5.74 31.05
CA GLY A 279 19.48 5.89 32.50
C GLY A 279 18.80 4.67 33.15
N VAL A 280 18.95 3.49 32.60
CA VAL A 280 18.39 2.24 33.11
C VAL A 280 19.51 1.29 33.51
N ASP A 281 19.34 0.59 34.62
CA ASP A 281 20.30 -0.39 35.13
C ASP A 281 20.31 -1.63 34.24
N TYR A 282 21.51 -2.06 33.81
CA TYR A 282 21.67 -3.22 32.91
C TYR A 282 21.15 -4.53 33.51
N ARG A 283 21.12 -4.69 34.85
CA ARG A 283 20.58 -5.87 35.54
C ARG A 283 19.10 -6.12 35.29
N ILE A 284 18.39 -5.14 34.70
CA ILE A 284 16.99 -5.32 34.29
C ILE A 284 16.81 -6.54 33.38
N PHE A 285 17.81 -6.86 32.55
CA PHE A 285 17.75 -8.00 31.64
C PHE A 285 17.87 -9.35 32.36
N ASP A 286 18.30 -9.38 33.60
CA ASP A 286 18.37 -10.62 34.42
C ASP A 286 17.00 -10.95 35.04
N HIS A 287 16.16 -9.95 35.22
CA HIS A 287 14.87 -10.06 35.94
C HIS A 287 13.64 -9.86 35.04
N TRP A 288 13.82 -9.36 33.80
CA TRP A 288 12.70 -9.05 32.93
C TRP A 288 12.87 -9.63 31.52
N ASN A 289 11.82 -10.28 31.03
CA ASN A 289 11.71 -10.75 29.67
C ASN A 289 11.12 -9.65 28.78
N ILE A 290 11.49 -9.66 27.50
CA ILE A 290 11.05 -8.71 26.51
C ILE A 290 10.18 -9.44 25.49
N HIS A 291 8.97 -8.96 25.28
CA HIS A 291 8.08 -9.46 24.24
C HIS A 291 7.80 -8.34 23.25
N ILE A 292 8.13 -8.56 21.99
CA ILE A 292 7.81 -7.65 20.89
C ILE A 292 6.69 -8.28 20.08
N HIS A 293 5.61 -7.55 19.93
CA HIS A 293 4.47 -7.92 19.12
C HIS A 293 4.24 -6.90 18.00
N VAL A 294 3.97 -7.40 16.79
CA VAL A 294 3.53 -6.56 15.68
C VAL A 294 2.13 -7.02 15.31
N PRO A 295 1.08 -6.24 15.65
CA PRO A 295 -0.31 -6.58 15.38
C PRO A 295 -0.62 -6.95 13.94
N GLU A 296 -1.83 -7.50 13.69
CA GLU A 296 -2.27 -8.07 12.42
C GLU A 296 -1.47 -9.30 11.96
N GLY A 297 -1.39 -10.32 12.83
CA GLY A 297 -0.65 -11.56 12.57
C GLY A 297 -1.11 -12.36 11.34
N ALA A 298 -2.25 -12.06 10.75
CA ALA A 298 -2.70 -12.65 9.49
C ALA A 298 -1.88 -12.19 8.27
N THR A 299 -1.26 -11.01 8.34
CA THR A 299 -0.43 -10.45 7.26
C THR A 299 1.05 -10.71 7.57
N PRO A 300 1.79 -11.45 6.71
CA PRO A 300 3.23 -11.61 6.87
C PRO A 300 3.95 -10.26 6.80
N LYS A 301 4.92 -10.07 7.69
CA LYS A 301 5.73 -8.85 7.75
C LYS A 301 7.20 -9.21 7.74
N ASP A 302 7.96 -8.66 6.81
CA ASP A 302 9.39 -8.91 6.72
C ASP A 302 10.15 -7.67 6.28
N GLY A 303 11.47 -7.68 6.49
CA GLY A 303 12.39 -6.64 6.09
C GLY A 303 13.07 -5.92 7.25
N PRO A 304 14.22 -5.26 6.99
CA PRO A 304 15.06 -4.64 8.01
C PRO A 304 14.59 -3.23 8.41
N SER A 305 13.63 -2.63 7.67
CA SER A 305 13.26 -1.21 7.77
C SER A 305 12.58 -0.82 9.10
N ALA A 306 12.22 -1.79 9.94
CA ALA A 306 11.63 -1.56 11.25
C ALA A 306 12.69 -1.45 12.38
N GLY A 307 13.99 -1.54 12.09
CA GLY A 307 15.05 -1.61 13.09
C GLY A 307 15.05 -0.47 14.09
N ILE A 308 15.02 0.79 13.62
CA ILE A 308 14.95 1.95 14.51
C ILE A 308 13.63 2.02 15.29
N THR A 309 12.54 1.53 14.72
CA THR A 309 11.22 1.49 15.38
C THR A 309 11.24 0.49 16.53
N ILE A 310 11.79 -0.69 16.31
CA ILE A 310 11.94 -1.74 17.33
C ILE A 310 12.85 -1.25 18.46
N ALA A 311 14.02 -0.68 18.12
CA ALA A 311 14.95 -0.15 19.12
C ALA A 311 14.30 0.95 20.00
N THR A 312 13.50 1.82 19.38
CA THR A 312 12.78 2.89 20.09
C THR A 312 11.63 2.32 20.94
N SER A 313 10.96 1.28 20.48
CA SER A 313 9.91 0.59 21.23
C SER A 313 10.49 -0.06 22.49
N ILE A 314 11.62 -0.77 22.39
CA ILE A 314 12.33 -1.35 23.54
C ILE A 314 12.77 -0.23 24.50
N ALA A 315 13.40 0.83 24.00
CA ALA A 315 13.87 1.95 24.81
C ALA A 315 12.71 2.66 25.55
N SER A 316 11.56 2.86 24.88
CA SER A 316 10.36 3.41 25.50
C SER A 316 9.82 2.49 26.60
N ALA A 317 9.77 1.17 26.36
CA ALA A 317 9.32 0.20 27.37
C ALA A 317 10.23 0.18 28.60
N LEU A 318 11.54 0.18 28.42
CA LEU A 318 12.52 0.14 29.51
C LEU A 318 12.57 1.45 30.31
N THR A 319 12.42 2.60 29.67
CA THR A 319 12.42 3.91 30.32
C THR A 319 11.06 4.36 30.82
N GLN A 320 9.97 3.70 30.37
CA GLN A 320 8.59 4.10 30.59
C GLN A 320 8.25 5.51 30.07
N ARG A 321 9.06 6.02 29.11
CA ARG A 321 8.90 7.33 28.47
C ARG A 321 7.96 7.20 27.27
N LYS A 322 7.09 8.21 27.12
CA LYS A 322 6.21 8.30 25.95
C LYS A 322 6.99 8.59 24.68
N VAL A 323 6.53 8.04 23.57
CA VAL A 323 7.01 8.42 22.25
C VAL A 323 6.27 9.68 21.78
N ARG A 324 6.95 10.56 21.06
CA ARG A 324 6.38 11.81 20.52
C ARG A 324 5.14 11.53 19.69
N LYS A 325 4.07 12.31 19.92
CA LYS A 325 2.79 12.18 19.19
C LYS A 325 2.95 12.37 17.69
N ASN A 326 2.09 11.71 16.92
CA ASN A 326 2.01 11.82 15.45
C ASN A 326 3.37 11.62 14.79
N THR A 327 4.17 10.71 15.33
CA THR A 327 5.50 10.36 14.82
C THR A 327 5.51 8.91 14.34
N ALA A 328 6.03 8.70 13.14
CA ALA A 328 6.39 7.38 12.63
C ALA A 328 7.85 7.36 12.21
N MET A 329 8.41 6.17 12.11
CA MET A 329 9.81 6.04 11.75
C MET A 329 10.07 4.84 10.84
N THR A 330 11.14 4.92 10.06
CA THR A 330 11.63 3.84 9.21
C THR A 330 13.14 3.95 9.04
N GLY A 331 13.83 2.84 9.16
CA GLY A 331 15.28 2.77 9.01
C GLY A 331 15.79 1.42 9.49
N GLU A 332 16.80 0.91 8.82
CA GLU A 332 17.56 -0.26 9.24
C GLU A 332 18.56 0.16 10.29
N ILE A 333 18.86 -0.73 11.24
CA ILE A 333 19.85 -0.49 12.31
C ILE A 333 21.02 -1.46 12.19
N THR A 334 22.22 -0.97 12.44
CA THR A 334 23.41 -1.81 12.61
C THR A 334 23.74 -2.02 14.10
N LEU A 335 24.54 -3.02 14.43
CA LEU A 335 25.03 -3.27 15.80
C LEU A 335 25.81 -2.06 16.40
N ARG A 336 26.32 -1.17 15.56
CA ARG A 336 26.98 0.08 16.00
C ARG A 336 26.03 1.25 16.16
N GLY A 337 24.74 1.05 15.90
CA GLY A 337 23.71 2.06 15.98
C GLY A 337 23.61 3.00 14.78
N LYS A 338 24.35 2.74 13.69
CA LYS A 338 24.17 3.51 12.45
C LYS A 338 22.81 3.18 11.85
N VAL A 339 22.11 4.21 11.40
CA VAL A 339 20.84 4.07 10.66
C VAL A 339 21.15 4.01 9.17
N LEU A 340 20.64 3.00 8.50
CA LEU A 340 20.82 2.77 7.06
C LEU A 340 19.55 3.14 6.29
N PRO A 341 19.71 3.56 5.00
CA PRO A 341 18.59 3.92 4.15
C PRO A 341 17.74 2.70 3.79
N VAL A 342 16.47 2.94 3.51
CA VAL A 342 15.47 1.91 3.22
C VAL A 342 14.64 2.28 2.00
N GLY A 343 14.04 1.28 1.32
CA GLY A 343 13.22 1.49 0.14
C GLY A 343 11.74 1.80 0.45
N GLY A 344 10.97 2.08 -0.63
CA GLY A 344 9.53 2.33 -0.57
C GLY A 344 9.17 3.63 0.15
N ILE A 345 10.02 4.65 0.06
CA ILE A 345 9.87 5.91 0.81
C ILE A 345 8.59 6.64 0.41
N LYS A 346 8.29 6.75 -0.87
CA LYS A 346 7.08 7.43 -1.37
C LYS A 346 5.82 6.82 -0.76
N GLU A 347 5.69 5.51 -0.84
CA GLU A 347 4.53 4.76 -0.33
C GLU A 347 4.41 4.88 1.20
N LYS A 348 5.53 4.80 1.92
CA LYS A 348 5.61 4.96 3.37
C LYS A 348 5.13 6.34 3.83
N ILE A 349 5.58 7.41 3.16
CA ILE A 349 5.17 8.79 3.47
C ILE A 349 3.67 8.98 3.26
N LEU A 350 3.15 8.45 2.17
CA LEU A 350 1.73 8.56 1.85
C LEU A 350 0.87 7.78 2.85
N ALA A 351 1.34 6.61 3.32
CA ALA A 351 0.69 5.88 4.40
C ALA A 351 0.68 6.67 5.70
N ALA A 352 1.82 7.23 6.09
CA ALA A 352 1.94 8.08 7.27
C ALA A 352 0.98 9.27 7.21
N LYS A 353 0.94 9.97 6.07
CA LYS A 353 0.05 11.11 5.86
C LYS A 353 -1.44 10.73 5.94
N ARG A 354 -1.84 9.59 5.34
CA ARG A 354 -3.21 9.07 5.46
C ARG A 354 -3.59 8.74 6.90
N ALA A 355 -2.64 8.24 7.70
CA ALA A 355 -2.84 7.93 9.10
C ALA A 355 -2.83 9.18 10.04
N GLY A 356 -2.61 10.38 9.49
CA GLY A 356 -2.56 11.62 10.25
C GLY A 356 -1.21 11.87 10.97
N ILE A 357 -0.16 11.17 10.55
CA ILE A 357 1.19 11.35 11.07
C ILE A 357 1.80 12.61 10.45
N THR A 358 2.42 13.43 11.28
CA THR A 358 3.01 14.70 10.87
C THR A 358 4.53 14.74 10.99
N ASN A 359 5.14 13.79 11.72
CA ASN A 359 6.58 13.69 11.90
C ASN A 359 7.07 12.33 11.41
N ILE A 360 8.07 12.31 10.55
CA ILE A 360 8.68 11.07 10.05
C ILE A 360 10.18 11.12 10.34
N VAL A 361 10.66 10.10 11.07
CA VAL A 361 12.09 9.90 11.36
C VAL A 361 12.65 8.87 10.37
N MET A 362 13.75 9.20 9.70
CA MET A 362 14.36 8.33 8.70
C MET A 362 15.87 8.59 8.56
N CYS A 363 16.56 7.66 7.88
CA CYS A 363 17.96 7.81 7.56
C CYS A 363 18.24 9.08 6.76
N GLN A 364 19.36 9.76 7.07
CA GLN A 364 19.84 10.93 6.33
C GLN A 364 19.99 10.65 4.82
N ASP A 365 20.43 9.45 4.45
CA ASP A 365 20.66 9.07 3.06
C ASP A 365 19.34 8.89 2.27
N ASN A 366 18.18 8.78 2.93
CA ASN A 366 16.87 8.79 2.27
C ASN A 366 16.39 10.19 1.89
N LYS A 367 17.14 11.25 2.18
CA LYS A 367 16.78 12.61 1.74
C LYS A 367 16.66 12.70 0.22
N LYS A 368 17.52 12.02 -0.51
CA LYS A 368 17.47 11.96 -1.98
C LYS A 368 16.11 11.44 -2.50
N ASP A 369 15.54 10.43 -1.81
CA ASP A 369 14.25 9.87 -2.21
C ASP A 369 13.10 10.86 -1.95
N ILE A 370 13.23 11.70 -0.92
CA ILE A 370 12.27 12.78 -0.62
C ILE A 370 12.32 13.87 -1.69
N ASP A 371 13.52 14.24 -2.14
CA ASP A 371 13.73 15.31 -3.13
C ASP A 371 13.10 14.94 -4.50
N GLU A 372 12.89 13.66 -4.78
CA GLU A 372 12.20 13.15 -5.97
C GLU A 372 10.66 13.17 -5.86
N ILE A 373 10.11 13.36 -4.65
CA ILE A 373 8.66 13.35 -4.41
C ILE A 373 8.07 14.76 -4.60
N PRO A 374 7.04 14.96 -5.44
CA PRO A 374 6.40 16.25 -5.61
C PRO A 374 5.91 16.85 -4.29
N GLU A 375 6.16 18.14 -4.07
CA GLU A 375 5.83 18.86 -2.82
C GLU A 375 4.38 18.71 -2.36
N ILE A 376 3.45 18.55 -3.28
CA ILE A 376 2.01 18.37 -2.97
C ILE A 376 1.78 17.16 -2.06
N TYR A 377 2.62 16.13 -2.18
CA TYR A 377 2.55 14.93 -1.35
C TYR A 377 3.27 15.07 -0.02
N LEU A 378 4.22 15.97 0.09
CA LEU A 378 5.02 16.22 1.30
C LEU A 378 4.35 17.21 2.26
N LYS A 379 3.43 18.03 1.76
CA LYS A 379 2.77 19.07 2.53
C LYS A 379 2.10 18.54 3.81
N GLY A 380 2.46 19.11 4.95
CA GLY A 380 1.92 18.75 6.27
C GLY A 380 2.70 17.66 6.99
N VAL A 381 3.83 17.22 6.42
CA VAL A 381 4.76 16.26 7.04
C VAL A 381 6.11 16.94 7.26
N THR A 382 6.71 16.71 8.43
CA THR A 382 8.06 17.16 8.78
C THR A 382 8.97 15.94 8.82
N PHE A 383 10.12 16.03 8.15
CA PHE A 383 11.12 14.97 8.10
C PHE A 383 12.25 15.23 9.07
N HIS A 384 12.59 14.22 9.86
CA HIS A 384 13.70 14.24 10.81
C HIS A 384 14.72 13.21 10.33
N TYR A 385 15.80 13.73 9.78
CA TYR A 385 16.89 12.92 9.24
C TYR A 385 17.87 12.59 10.35
N VAL A 386 18.24 11.32 10.48
CA VAL A 386 19.11 10.80 11.53
C VAL A 386 20.21 9.94 10.93
N GLU A 387 21.36 9.90 11.61
CA GLU A 387 22.49 9.03 11.24
C GLU A 387 22.63 7.87 12.24
N ASN A 388 22.23 8.08 13.50
CA ASN A 388 22.38 7.11 14.58
C ASN A 388 21.08 6.92 15.37
N VAL A 389 20.95 5.78 16.02
CA VAL A 389 19.81 5.45 16.89
C VAL A 389 19.66 6.41 18.05
N GLN A 390 20.76 6.95 18.57
CA GLN A 390 20.73 7.94 19.66
C GLN A 390 20.01 9.23 19.21
N ASP A 391 20.20 9.67 17.96
CA ASP A 391 19.48 10.82 17.39
C ASP A 391 17.98 10.52 17.32
N VAL A 392 17.61 9.26 16.95
CA VAL A 392 16.22 8.81 16.95
C VAL A 392 15.63 8.93 18.35
N TRP A 393 16.30 8.42 19.38
CA TRP A 393 15.81 8.45 20.76
C TRP A 393 15.69 9.87 21.29
N GLN A 394 16.68 10.73 21.01
CA GLN A 394 16.67 12.14 21.42
C GLN A 394 15.46 12.88 20.85
N PHE A 395 15.06 12.59 19.62
CA PHE A 395 13.89 13.20 19.03
C PHE A 395 12.59 12.51 19.46
N ALA A 396 12.54 11.18 19.43
CA ALA A 396 11.31 10.42 19.55
C ALA A 396 10.87 10.20 21.00
N LEU A 397 11.79 10.00 21.95
CA LEU A 397 11.45 9.79 23.36
C LEU A 397 11.27 11.14 24.05
N THR A 398 10.08 11.35 24.63
CA THR A 398 9.81 12.54 25.43
C THR A 398 10.29 12.35 26.87
N ASP A 399 10.37 13.43 27.68
CA ASP A 399 10.66 13.33 29.11
C ASP A 399 9.44 12.90 29.92
N GLU A 400 8.25 12.89 29.30
CA GLU A 400 7.01 12.49 29.93
C GLU A 400 6.93 10.97 30.05
N LYS A 401 6.70 10.48 31.27
CA LYS A 401 6.41 9.07 31.52
C LYS A 401 4.92 8.77 31.29
N VAL A 402 4.61 7.51 31.03
CA VAL A 402 3.21 7.03 30.97
C VAL A 402 2.51 7.18 32.30
N LYS A 403 1.18 7.14 32.32
CA LYS A 403 0.36 7.41 33.49
C LYS A 403 0.67 6.49 34.68
N ASP A 404 0.86 5.20 34.42
CA ASP A 404 1.15 4.20 35.45
C ASP A 404 2.45 3.46 35.09
N PRO A 405 3.65 4.10 35.31
CA PRO A 405 4.90 3.53 34.90
C PRO A 405 5.29 2.32 35.74
N ILE A 406 5.80 1.29 35.07
CA ILE A 406 6.40 0.14 35.76
C ILE A 406 7.59 0.61 36.58
N LYS A 407 7.64 0.22 37.84
CA LYS A 407 8.80 0.44 38.72
C LYS A 407 9.71 -0.77 38.65
N PHE A 408 10.93 -0.55 38.22
CA PHE A 408 11.98 -1.57 38.19
C PHE A 408 12.77 -1.51 39.51
N ASP A 409 12.37 -2.30 40.50
CA ASP A 409 13.03 -2.36 41.81
C ASP A 409 13.95 -3.58 41.83
N ILE A 410 15.14 -3.42 41.25
CA ILE A 410 16.11 -4.51 41.06
C ILE A 410 16.69 -4.95 42.40
N GLU A 411 16.97 -4.01 43.35
CA GLU A 411 17.55 -4.35 44.67
C GLU A 411 16.58 -5.17 45.54
N GLU A 412 15.28 -4.89 45.49
CA GLU A 412 14.28 -5.74 46.16
C GLU A 412 14.12 -7.11 45.55
N GLU A 413 14.32 -7.25 44.24
CA GLU A 413 14.24 -8.51 43.54
C GLU A 413 15.44 -9.40 43.85
N GLU A 414 16.66 -8.86 43.86
CA GLU A 414 17.86 -9.60 44.29
C GLU A 414 17.76 -10.10 45.71
N LYS A 415 17.32 -9.26 46.67
CA LYS A 415 17.10 -9.67 48.07
C LYS A 415 16.06 -10.78 48.24
N LYS A 416 15.01 -10.84 47.40
CA LYS A 416 14.01 -11.91 47.41
C LYS A 416 14.52 -13.20 46.78
N GLU A 417 15.50 -13.13 45.90
CA GLU A 417 16.14 -14.32 45.30
C GLU A 417 17.21 -14.94 46.22
N GLU A 418 17.96 -14.13 46.95
CA GLU A 418 18.92 -14.60 47.96
C GLU A 418 18.25 -15.29 49.18
N GLN A 419 16.96 -15.00 49.43
CA GLN A 419 16.16 -15.60 50.51
C GLN A 419 15.41 -16.88 50.11
N LYS A 420 15.51 -17.31 48.87
CA LYS A 420 14.92 -18.55 48.36
C LYS A 420 15.96 -19.63 48.07
#